data_9c4a9de2783025bff7d9bead8db8b13e
#
_entry.id   9c4a9de2783025bff7d9bead8db8b13e
#
_cell.length_a   1.000
_cell.length_b   1.000
_cell.length_c   1.000
_cell.angle_alpha   90.00
_cell.angle_beta   90.00
_cell.angle_gamma   90.00
#
_symmetry.space_group_name_H-M   'P 1'
#
loop_
_entity.id
_entity.type
_entity.pdbx_description
1 polymer ?
#
loop_
_entity_poly.entity_id
_entity_poly.type
_entity_poly.pdbx_seq_one_letter_code
_entity_poly.pdbx_strand_id
1 'polypeptide(L)'
;MEIQRILVTGGAGFIGTNLVNELRSRDYEAVALDLLNNDQENYIRADTKNYRQMERVFDRSEFDYVYHLAAEYGRWNGEDYYENLWQTNVIGTKHMLRLQEKLKFRMIFFSSAEVYGDYNGVMSEDVMVNNPIKDTYQMNDYAITKWAGELMCLNSAAMFGTET
;
A
#
# COMPACT_ATOMS: atom_id res chain seq x y z
N MET A 1 5.78 10.63 25.91
CA MET A 1 5.88 9.73 24.75
C MET A 1 6.04 10.61 23.53
N GLU A 2 6.98 10.29 22.67
CA GLU A 2 7.16 11.02 21.42
C GLU A 2 5.94 10.72 20.52
N ILE A 3 5.37 11.76 19.90
CA ILE A 3 4.19 11.60 19.03
C ILE A 3 4.65 10.89 17.75
N GLN A 4 4.07 9.74 17.46
CA GLN A 4 4.40 8.99 16.25
C GLN A 4 3.81 9.67 15.02
N ARG A 5 4.65 9.82 13.99
CA ARG A 5 4.28 10.42 12.72
C ARG A 5 3.97 9.34 11.69
N ILE A 6 2.78 9.40 11.11
CA ILE A 6 2.21 8.33 10.28
C ILE A 6 1.84 8.88 8.91
N LEU A 7 2.36 8.27 7.85
CA LEU A 7 1.94 8.55 6.48
C LEU A 7 0.86 7.56 6.04
N VAL A 8 -0.22 8.07 5.44
CA VAL A 8 -1.28 7.26 4.83
C VAL A 8 -1.34 7.59 3.35
N THR A 9 -0.82 6.71 2.49
CA THR A 9 -0.96 6.85 1.03
C THR A 9 -2.35 6.38 0.60
N GLY A 10 -2.96 7.02 -0.39
CA GLY A 10 -4.39 6.83 -0.67
C GLY A 10 -5.28 7.47 0.40
N GLY A 11 -4.74 8.50 1.09
CA GLY A 11 -5.34 9.12 2.27
C GLY A 11 -6.64 9.88 2.01
N ALA A 12 -6.95 10.24 0.76
CA ALA A 12 -8.23 10.85 0.38
C ALA A 12 -9.27 9.83 -0.11
N GLY A 13 -8.91 8.54 -0.21
CA GLY A 13 -9.84 7.46 -0.53
C GLY A 13 -10.77 7.13 0.64
N PHE A 14 -11.74 6.24 0.38
CA PHE A 14 -12.74 5.87 1.39
C PHE A 14 -12.12 5.31 2.67
N ILE A 15 -11.25 4.32 2.57
CA ILE A 15 -10.58 3.74 3.74
C ILE A 15 -9.57 4.75 4.32
N GLY A 16 -8.77 5.40 3.47
CA GLY A 16 -7.73 6.33 3.88
C GLY A 16 -8.25 7.50 4.70
N THR A 17 -9.34 8.13 4.28
CA THR A 17 -9.96 9.24 5.01
C THR A 17 -10.41 8.82 6.42
N ASN A 18 -11.07 7.65 6.52
CA ASN A 18 -11.51 7.13 7.82
C ASN A 18 -10.31 6.79 8.73
N LEU A 19 -9.27 6.16 8.17
CA LEU A 19 -8.06 5.84 8.92
C LEU A 19 -7.32 7.09 9.41
N VAL A 20 -7.14 8.09 8.54
CA VAL A 20 -6.50 9.36 8.92
C VAL A 20 -7.27 10.05 10.06
N ASN A 21 -8.60 10.09 9.99
CA ASN A 21 -9.42 10.68 11.03
C ASN A 21 -9.30 9.92 12.35
N GLU A 22 -9.33 8.59 12.30
CA GLU A 22 -9.18 7.75 13.50
C GLU A 22 -7.79 7.92 14.13
N LEU A 23 -6.72 7.93 13.33
CA LEU A 23 -5.36 8.16 13.83
C LEU A 23 -5.24 9.53 14.53
N ARG A 24 -5.78 10.58 13.91
CA ARG A 24 -5.79 11.93 14.48
C ARG A 24 -6.59 12.01 15.78
N SER A 25 -7.71 11.29 15.86
CA SER A 25 -8.53 11.22 17.08
C SER A 25 -7.82 10.54 18.26
N ARG A 26 -6.77 9.77 17.97
CA ARG A 26 -5.90 9.11 18.95
C ARG A 26 -4.57 9.85 19.18
N ASP A 27 -4.50 11.12 18.81
CA ASP A 27 -3.34 11.98 19.00
C ASP A 27 -2.08 11.56 18.22
N TYR A 28 -2.22 10.80 17.12
CA TYR A 28 -1.13 10.56 16.17
C TYR A 28 -1.01 11.72 15.17
N GLU A 29 0.21 12.03 14.75
CA GLU A 29 0.44 12.98 13.65
C GLU A 29 0.24 12.25 12.30
N ALA A 30 -1.01 12.13 11.86
CA ALA A 30 -1.34 11.46 10.61
C ALA A 30 -1.33 12.44 9.43
N VAL A 31 -0.48 12.14 8.44
CA VAL A 31 -0.34 12.86 7.17
C VAL A 31 -1.00 12.05 6.06
N ALA A 32 -1.98 12.63 5.39
CA ALA A 32 -2.60 12.03 4.21
C ALA A 32 -1.78 12.33 2.95
N LEU A 33 -1.60 11.34 2.08
CA LEU A 33 -0.99 11.50 0.76
C LEU A 33 -1.91 10.93 -0.31
N ASP A 34 -2.20 11.72 -1.34
CA ASP A 34 -3.06 11.28 -2.46
C ASP A 34 -2.77 12.08 -3.73
N LEU A 35 -3.36 11.66 -4.86
CA LEU A 35 -3.31 12.37 -6.14
C LEU A 35 -4.22 13.59 -6.19
N LEU A 36 -5.30 13.58 -5.41
CA LEU A 36 -6.32 14.62 -5.42
C LEU A 36 -5.79 15.94 -4.84
N ASN A 37 -6.35 17.05 -5.28
CA ASN A 37 -6.13 18.34 -4.63
C ASN A 37 -6.94 18.38 -3.33
N ASN A 38 -6.30 18.78 -2.24
CA ASN A 38 -6.96 18.96 -0.96
C ASN A 38 -6.24 20.06 -0.18
N ASP A 39 -7.01 20.96 0.43
CA ASP A 39 -6.49 22.08 1.22
C ASP A 39 -6.44 21.77 2.73
N GLN A 40 -6.64 20.52 3.11
CA GLN A 40 -6.56 20.10 4.51
C GLN A 40 -5.13 20.20 5.04
N GLU A 41 -5.02 20.55 6.31
CA GLU A 41 -3.76 20.49 7.05
C GLU A 41 -3.22 19.05 7.10
N ASN A 42 -1.91 18.88 7.07
CA ASN A 42 -1.25 17.57 7.04
C ASN A 42 -1.71 16.71 5.84
N TYR A 43 -1.79 17.34 4.67
CA TYR A 43 -2.05 16.68 3.41
C TYR A 43 -0.91 16.94 2.40
N ILE A 44 -0.50 15.89 1.72
CA ILE A 44 0.53 15.96 0.68
C ILE A 44 -0.05 15.44 -0.64
N ARG A 45 -0.02 16.27 -1.67
CA ARG A 45 -0.34 15.82 -3.02
C ARG A 45 0.90 15.20 -3.66
N ALA A 46 0.86 13.89 -3.92
CA ALA A 46 1.92 13.16 -4.61
C ALA A 46 1.40 11.88 -5.26
N ASP A 47 2.13 11.41 -6.27
CA ASP A 47 1.85 10.17 -6.99
C ASP A 47 2.87 9.09 -6.60
N THR A 48 2.41 7.97 -6.04
CA THR A 48 3.28 6.85 -5.66
C THR A 48 4.01 6.23 -6.85
N LYS A 49 3.49 6.37 -8.07
CA LYS A 49 4.17 5.97 -9.31
C LYS A 49 5.42 6.79 -9.61
N ASN A 50 5.54 7.98 -9.03
CA ASN A 50 6.66 8.87 -9.25
C ASN A 50 7.65 8.81 -8.08
N TYR A 51 8.72 8.02 -8.25
CA TYR A 51 9.73 7.83 -7.22
C TYR A 51 10.31 9.14 -6.68
N ARG A 52 10.59 10.13 -7.56
CA ARG A 52 11.14 11.43 -7.13
C ARG A 52 10.16 12.25 -6.28
N GLN A 53 8.86 12.14 -6.55
CA GLN A 53 7.87 12.78 -5.68
C GLN A 53 7.87 12.13 -4.30
N MET A 54 7.86 10.79 -4.26
CA MET A 54 7.92 10.05 -3.01
C MET A 54 9.21 10.34 -2.24
N GLU A 55 10.36 10.30 -2.90
CA GLU A 55 11.65 10.64 -2.28
C GLU A 55 11.61 12.04 -1.64
N ARG A 56 11.06 13.05 -2.31
CA ARG A 56 10.91 14.41 -1.74
C ARG A 56 9.97 14.48 -0.53
N VAL A 57 8.96 13.60 -0.46
CA VAL A 57 8.08 13.51 0.71
C VAL A 57 8.88 13.06 1.92
N PHE A 58 9.69 12.03 1.76
CA PHE A 58 10.52 11.49 2.83
C PHE A 58 11.76 12.33 3.14
N ASP A 59 12.30 13.08 2.19
CA ASP A 59 13.40 14.04 2.45
C ASP A 59 12.96 15.21 3.35
N ARG A 60 11.66 15.52 3.37
CA ARG A 60 11.09 16.64 4.14
C ARG A 60 10.51 16.23 5.47
N SER A 61 10.31 14.94 5.67
CA SER A 61 9.60 14.42 6.84
C SER A 61 10.02 12.99 7.13
N GLU A 62 10.33 12.72 8.37
CA GLU A 62 10.50 11.37 8.88
C GLU A 62 9.14 10.81 9.27
N PHE A 63 8.92 9.52 9.01
CA PHE A 63 7.72 8.80 9.38
C PHE A 63 8.10 7.51 10.11
N ASP A 64 7.42 7.23 11.22
CA ASP A 64 7.58 5.98 11.97
C ASP A 64 6.83 4.84 11.29
N TYR A 65 5.63 5.15 10.77
CA TYR A 65 4.76 4.19 10.12
C TYR A 65 4.25 4.73 8.78
N VAL A 66 4.06 3.80 7.85
CA VAL A 66 3.40 4.09 6.56
C VAL A 66 2.28 3.08 6.36
N TYR A 67 1.04 3.56 6.28
CA TYR A 67 -0.09 2.78 5.80
C TYR A 67 -0.19 2.96 4.29
N HIS A 68 0.15 1.91 3.54
CA HIS A 68 0.16 1.97 2.08
C HIS A 68 -1.15 1.43 1.51
N LEU A 69 -2.11 2.38 1.29
CA LEU A 69 -3.43 2.12 0.73
C LEU A 69 -3.54 2.55 -0.73
N ALA A 70 -2.63 3.41 -1.21
CA ALA A 70 -2.67 3.90 -2.59
C ALA A 70 -2.68 2.72 -3.57
N ALA A 71 -3.76 2.59 -4.31
CA ALA A 71 -3.98 1.54 -5.29
C ALA A 71 -5.04 1.97 -6.30
N GLU A 72 -4.92 1.49 -7.52
CA GLU A 72 -6.05 1.37 -8.44
C GLU A 72 -6.82 0.10 -8.11
N TYR A 73 -8.14 0.15 -8.20
CA TYR A 73 -9.01 -0.92 -7.78
C TYR A 73 -10.10 -1.25 -8.80
N GLY A 74 -10.65 -2.46 -8.66
CA GLY A 74 -11.85 -2.90 -9.33
C GLY A 74 -11.64 -3.46 -10.74
N ARG A 75 -12.61 -4.26 -11.16
CA ARG A 75 -12.61 -4.93 -12.46
C ARG A 75 -12.66 -3.94 -13.62
N TRP A 76 -13.44 -2.87 -13.46
CA TRP A 76 -13.63 -1.85 -14.51
C TRP A 76 -12.36 -1.07 -14.82
N ASN A 77 -11.64 -0.63 -13.78
CA ASN A 77 -10.40 0.12 -13.98
C ASN A 77 -9.22 -0.80 -14.32
N GLY A 78 -9.24 -2.03 -13.84
CA GLY A 78 -8.13 -2.96 -14.01
C GLY A 78 -8.01 -3.52 -15.41
N GLU A 79 -9.12 -3.80 -16.08
CA GLU A 79 -9.11 -4.40 -17.43
C GLU A 79 -8.94 -3.36 -18.52
N ASP A 80 -9.61 -2.21 -18.41
CA ASP A 80 -9.56 -1.15 -19.43
C ASP A 80 -8.32 -0.25 -19.30
N TYR A 81 -7.78 -0.11 -18.08
CA TYR A 81 -6.64 0.76 -17.77
C TYR A 81 -5.52 0.00 -17.05
N TYR A 82 -5.19 -1.19 -17.52
CA TYR A 82 -4.22 -2.10 -16.89
C TYR A 82 -2.85 -1.46 -16.67
N GLU A 83 -2.38 -0.60 -17.56
CA GLU A 83 -1.09 0.08 -17.37
C GLU A 83 -1.07 0.93 -16.09
N ASN A 84 -2.14 1.69 -15.83
CA ASN A 84 -2.26 2.50 -14.62
C ASN A 84 -2.37 1.61 -13.37
N LEU A 85 -3.13 0.51 -13.46
CA LEU A 85 -3.23 -0.49 -12.41
C LEU A 85 -1.86 -1.04 -12.02
N TRP A 86 -1.11 -1.55 -13.00
CA TRP A 86 0.22 -2.13 -12.76
C TRP A 86 1.22 -1.09 -12.26
N GLN A 87 1.22 0.09 -12.81
CA GLN A 87 2.10 1.17 -12.37
C GLN A 87 1.80 1.60 -10.93
N THR A 88 0.51 1.73 -10.56
CA THR A 88 0.14 2.13 -9.20
C THR A 88 0.40 1.01 -8.20
N ASN A 89 -0.13 -0.19 -8.46
CA ASN A 89 -0.14 -1.25 -7.47
C ASN A 89 1.21 -1.97 -7.35
N VAL A 90 1.95 -2.14 -8.44
CA VAL A 90 3.22 -2.86 -8.44
C VAL A 90 4.40 -1.90 -8.34
N ILE A 91 4.51 -0.94 -9.27
CA ILE A 91 5.64 -0.02 -9.29
C ILE A 91 5.56 0.95 -8.12
N GLY A 92 4.36 1.50 -7.81
CA GLY A 92 4.15 2.35 -6.65
C GLY A 92 4.52 1.66 -5.33
N THR A 93 4.08 0.42 -5.13
CA THR A 93 4.47 -0.40 -3.97
C THR A 93 5.98 -0.64 -3.95
N LYS A 94 6.61 -0.91 -5.09
CA LYS A 94 8.08 -1.07 -5.15
C LYS A 94 8.81 0.21 -4.76
N HIS A 95 8.30 1.37 -5.13
CA HIS A 95 8.86 2.65 -4.70
C HIS A 95 8.81 2.81 -3.17
N MET A 96 7.68 2.47 -2.55
CA MET A 96 7.53 2.50 -1.08
C MET A 96 8.50 1.55 -0.39
N LEU A 97 8.63 0.32 -0.89
CA LEU A 97 9.59 -0.66 -0.36
C LEU A 97 11.04 -0.17 -0.49
N ARG A 98 11.41 0.46 -1.61
CA ARG A 98 12.76 1.04 -1.78
C ARG A 98 13.06 2.16 -0.78
N LEU A 99 12.07 2.95 -0.43
CA LEU A 99 12.20 3.97 0.62
C LEU A 99 12.28 3.32 2.01
N GLN A 100 11.45 2.31 2.28
CA GLN A 100 11.49 1.54 3.52
C GLN A 100 12.84 0.84 3.74
N GLU A 101 13.41 0.24 2.69
CA GLU A 101 14.74 -0.39 2.72
C GLU A 101 15.83 0.59 3.19
N LYS A 102 15.72 1.88 2.79
CA LYS A 102 16.66 2.95 3.15
C LYS A 102 16.39 3.56 4.51
N LEU A 103 15.13 3.86 4.81
CA LEU A 103 14.72 4.74 5.93
C LEU A 103 14.20 3.96 7.14
N LYS A 104 13.91 2.68 6.97
CA LYS A 104 13.55 1.73 8.05
C LYS A 104 12.25 2.04 8.81
N PHE A 105 11.31 2.78 8.20
CA PHE A 105 9.97 2.91 8.77
C PHE A 105 9.21 1.56 8.72
N ARG A 106 8.25 1.38 9.59
CA ARG A 106 7.35 0.22 9.53
C ARG A 106 6.24 0.47 8.52
N MET A 107 6.00 -0.48 7.62
CA MET A 107 4.94 -0.36 6.61
C MET A 107 3.80 -1.34 6.89
N ILE A 108 2.58 -0.89 6.72
CA ILE A 108 1.38 -1.72 6.68
C ILE A 108 0.86 -1.70 5.24
N PHE A 109 1.03 -2.82 4.54
CA PHE A 109 0.55 -2.98 3.18
C PHE A 109 -0.90 -3.45 3.16
N PHE A 110 -1.75 -2.75 2.41
CA PHE A 110 -3.15 -3.13 2.24
C PHE A 110 -3.31 -4.05 1.04
N SER A 111 -3.39 -5.34 1.29
CA SER A 111 -3.70 -6.36 0.29
C SER A 111 -5.21 -6.43 0.02
N SER A 112 -5.70 -7.54 -0.48
CA SER A 112 -7.10 -7.76 -0.81
C SER A 112 -7.48 -9.22 -0.62
N ALA A 113 -8.73 -9.48 -0.26
CA ALA A 113 -9.30 -10.83 -0.27
C ALA A 113 -9.29 -11.46 -1.68
N GLU A 114 -9.17 -10.67 -2.75
CA GLU A 114 -9.08 -11.19 -4.11
C GLU A 114 -7.82 -12.02 -4.37
N VAL A 115 -6.77 -11.91 -3.52
CA VAL A 115 -5.57 -12.75 -3.63
C VAL A 115 -5.85 -14.24 -3.40
N TYR A 116 -6.96 -14.58 -2.75
CA TYR A 116 -7.40 -15.98 -2.60
C TYR A 116 -7.90 -16.60 -3.92
N GLY A 117 -8.12 -15.79 -4.95
CA GLY A 117 -8.49 -16.25 -6.28
C GLY A 117 -9.81 -17.03 -6.32
N ASP A 118 -9.80 -18.15 -7.04
CA ASP A 118 -10.95 -19.05 -7.20
C ASP A 118 -11.10 -20.09 -6.08
N TYR A 119 -10.44 -19.87 -4.94
CA TYR A 119 -10.54 -20.77 -3.80
C TYR A 119 -11.99 -20.96 -3.35
N ASN A 120 -12.44 -22.21 -3.37
CA ASN A 120 -13.81 -22.57 -3.01
C ASN A 120 -13.88 -23.13 -1.59
N GLY A 121 -13.87 -22.24 -0.60
CA GLY A 121 -13.93 -22.59 0.81
C GLY A 121 -13.94 -21.36 1.70
N VAL A 122 -13.75 -21.57 3.00
CA VAL A 122 -13.58 -20.46 3.94
C VAL A 122 -12.18 -19.88 3.77
N MET A 123 -12.13 -18.61 3.39
CA MET A 123 -10.84 -17.88 3.23
C MET A 123 -10.28 -17.56 4.61
N SER A 124 -9.11 -18.09 4.90
CA SER A 124 -8.31 -17.80 6.10
C SER A 124 -6.85 -17.61 5.66
N GLU A 125 -6.05 -17.03 6.53
CA GLU A 125 -4.63 -16.79 6.24
C GLU A 125 -3.89 -18.08 5.86
N ASP A 126 -4.26 -19.21 6.44
CA ASP A 126 -3.66 -20.53 6.17
C ASP A 126 -3.90 -21.03 4.75
N VAL A 127 -4.90 -20.51 4.05
CA VAL A 127 -5.20 -20.91 2.66
C VAL A 127 -4.00 -20.66 1.76
N MET A 128 -3.41 -19.46 1.83
CA MET A 128 -2.26 -19.10 0.98
C MET A 128 -0.98 -19.84 1.37
N VAL A 129 -0.87 -20.28 2.62
CA VAL A 129 0.28 -21.09 3.09
C VAL A 129 0.17 -22.52 2.58
N ASN A 130 -1.03 -23.09 2.57
CA ASN A 130 -1.25 -24.51 2.28
C ASN A 130 -1.55 -24.80 0.80
N ASN A 131 -2.00 -23.80 0.03
CA ASN A 131 -2.26 -23.95 -1.39
C ASN A 131 -1.12 -23.36 -2.22
N PRO A 132 -0.39 -24.19 -3.00
CA PRO A 132 0.63 -23.67 -3.89
C PRO A 132 0.04 -22.66 -4.87
N ILE A 133 0.81 -21.63 -5.18
CA ILE A 133 0.45 -20.57 -6.15
C ILE A 133 -0.08 -21.13 -7.48
N LYS A 134 0.55 -22.18 -7.97
CA LYS A 134 0.16 -22.85 -9.22
C LYS A 134 -1.26 -23.44 -9.20
N ASP A 135 -1.80 -23.66 -8.01
CA ASP A 135 -3.13 -24.26 -7.81
C ASP A 135 -4.19 -23.19 -7.46
N THR A 136 -3.79 -21.91 -7.43
CA THR A 136 -4.67 -20.76 -7.18
C THR A 136 -4.83 -19.95 -8.46
N TYR A 137 -6.03 -19.92 -9.00
CA TYR A 137 -6.34 -19.16 -10.21
C TYR A 137 -6.78 -17.75 -9.85
N GLN A 138 -5.95 -16.76 -10.19
CA GLN A 138 -6.27 -15.35 -9.95
C GLN A 138 -7.31 -14.87 -10.95
N MET A 139 -8.38 -14.25 -10.45
CA MET A 139 -9.58 -13.93 -11.23
C MET A 139 -9.41 -12.69 -12.13
N ASN A 140 -8.44 -11.81 -11.82
CA ASN A 140 -8.20 -10.56 -12.55
C ASN A 140 -6.81 -9.98 -12.25
N ASP A 141 -6.41 -9.00 -13.05
CA ASP A 141 -5.14 -8.31 -12.88
C ASP A 141 -5.00 -7.60 -11.52
N TYR A 142 -6.09 -7.09 -10.97
CA TYR A 142 -6.04 -6.46 -9.65
C TYR A 142 -5.58 -7.43 -8.56
N ALA A 143 -6.15 -8.64 -8.54
CA ALA A 143 -5.73 -9.69 -7.63
C ALA A 143 -4.24 -10.04 -7.81
N ILE A 144 -3.79 -10.18 -9.05
CA ILE A 144 -2.38 -10.45 -9.38
C ILE A 144 -1.49 -9.33 -8.87
N THR A 145 -1.86 -8.06 -9.06
CA THR A 145 -1.05 -6.93 -8.60
C THR A 145 -0.96 -6.84 -7.08
N LYS A 146 -2.06 -7.15 -6.38
CA LYS A 146 -2.06 -7.20 -4.91
C LYS A 146 -1.19 -8.33 -4.38
N TRP A 147 -1.28 -9.50 -4.98
CA TRP A 147 -0.41 -10.60 -4.62
C TRP A 147 1.07 -10.34 -4.93
N ALA A 148 1.37 -9.74 -6.09
CA ALA A 148 2.73 -9.28 -6.38
C ALA A 148 3.25 -8.32 -5.29
N GLY A 149 2.38 -7.45 -4.75
CA GLY A 149 2.67 -6.59 -3.60
C GLY A 149 3.08 -7.37 -2.36
N GLU A 150 2.31 -8.39 -1.98
CA GLU A 150 2.65 -9.26 -0.84
C GLU A 150 4.00 -9.95 -1.02
N LEU A 151 4.23 -10.55 -2.20
CA LEU A 151 5.50 -11.20 -2.51
C LEU A 151 6.70 -10.23 -2.45
N MET A 152 6.51 -8.99 -2.91
CA MET A 152 7.55 -7.96 -2.81
C MET A 152 7.82 -7.57 -1.36
N CYS A 153 6.80 -7.48 -0.50
CA CYS A 153 6.95 -7.21 0.93
C CYS A 153 7.75 -8.33 1.60
N LEU A 154 7.37 -9.59 1.39
CA LEU A 154 8.08 -10.76 1.91
C LEU A 154 9.54 -10.81 1.45
N ASN A 155 9.78 -10.55 0.17
CA ASN A 155 11.13 -10.51 -0.39
C ASN A 155 11.97 -9.38 0.22
N SER A 156 11.39 -8.19 0.39
CA SER A 156 12.07 -7.05 1.03
C SER A 156 12.40 -7.35 2.50
N ALA A 157 11.49 -7.98 3.23
CA ALA A 157 11.74 -8.42 4.60
C ALA A 157 12.90 -9.42 4.66
N ALA A 158 12.91 -10.43 3.79
CA ALA A 158 13.96 -11.44 3.74
C ALA A 158 15.34 -10.89 3.36
N MET A 159 15.38 -9.96 2.39
CA MET A 159 16.64 -9.43 1.84
C MET A 159 17.21 -8.25 2.62
N PHE A 160 16.37 -7.41 3.20
CA PHE A 160 16.76 -6.13 3.79
C PHE A 160 16.32 -5.95 5.25
N GLY A 161 15.61 -6.93 5.82
CA GLY A 161 15.11 -6.86 7.19
C GLY A 161 14.07 -5.75 7.39
N THR A 162 13.23 -5.47 6.37
CA THR A 162 12.14 -4.50 6.48
C THR A 162 10.99 -5.07 7.31
N GLU A 163 10.24 -4.20 7.99
CA GLU A 163 9.06 -4.59 8.78
C GLU A 163 7.79 -4.18 8.01
N THR A 164 7.13 -5.17 7.39
CA THR A 164 5.85 -4.98 6.69
C THR A 164 4.84 -5.98 7.18
#